data_29c75079c20fa9a664f9f99963022c58
#
_entry.id   29c75079c20fa9a664f9f99963022c58
#
_cell.length_a   1.000
_cell.length_b   1.000
_cell.length_c   1.000
_cell.angle_alpha   90.00
_cell.angle_beta   90.00
_cell.angle_gamma   90.00
#
_symmetry.space_group_name_H-M   'P 1'
#
loop_
_entity.id
_entity.type
_entity.pdbx_description
1 polymer ?
#
loop_
_entity_poly.entity_id
_entity_poly.type
_entity_poly.pdbx_seq_one_letter_code
_entity_poly.pdbx_strand_id
1 'polypeptide(L)'
;ILPGEYILGILQATADYFDLRKDAEITIEINPGTLDEHKLECYREGGVNRISLGLQSSDDWELKILGRIHTYDDFLRSYEQVRMAGFSNVNVDLMSALPGQTLDSWEKTLKKVLMLRPEHISAYSLIIEEGTPFYERYGNGQKAFPPLPDEDTEREMYHVTRTMMEEHGYHRYEISNYCRSGFECRHNLGYWTGVEYLGLGLGASSCVSGFRFKKEENLRTYLEQASAPDFPSCLYREIHKLDGKERMEEVMFL
;
A
#
# COMPACT_ATOMS: atom_id res chain seq x y z
N ILE A 1 -10.98 -9.37 -6.31
CA ILE A 1 -10.03 -9.11 -7.40
C ILE A 1 -10.82 -8.89 -8.66
N LEU A 2 -10.74 -7.66 -9.20
CA LEU A 2 -11.52 -7.27 -10.38
C LEU A 2 -10.89 -7.83 -11.67
N PRO A 3 -11.69 -8.16 -12.69
CA PRO A 3 -11.21 -8.36 -14.06
C PRO A 3 -10.47 -7.12 -14.59
N GLY A 4 -9.51 -7.33 -15.50
CA GLY A 4 -8.68 -6.25 -16.06
C GLY A 4 -9.49 -5.16 -16.75
N GLU A 5 -10.56 -5.53 -17.45
CA GLU A 5 -11.44 -4.64 -18.21
C GLU A 5 -12.14 -3.60 -17.31
N TYR A 6 -12.48 -3.96 -16.06
CA TYR A 6 -13.06 -2.99 -15.12
C TYR A 6 -12.04 -1.94 -14.69
N ILE A 7 -10.79 -2.35 -14.47
CA ILE A 7 -9.70 -1.41 -14.16
C ILE A 7 -9.44 -0.49 -15.34
N LEU A 8 -9.36 -1.05 -16.56
CA LEU A 8 -9.23 -0.27 -17.79
C LEU A 8 -10.37 0.75 -17.94
N GLY A 9 -11.62 0.31 -17.73
CA GLY A 9 -12.80 1.18 -17.78
C GLY A 9 -12.75 2.31 -16.74
N ILE A 10 -12.27 2.06 -15.52
CA ILE A 10 -12.09 3.10 -14.49
C ILE A 10 -11.03 4.11 -14.93
N LEU A 11 -9.90 3.65 -15.47
CA LEU A 11 -8.82 4.52 -15.92
C LEU A 11 -9.24 5.37 -17.13
N GLN A 12 -9.99 4.80 -18.07
CA GLN A 12 -10.57 5.52 -19.20
C GLN A 12 -11.56 6.60 -18.74
N ALA A 13 -12.50 6.24 -17.86
CA ALA A 13 -13.43 7.20 -17.27
C ALA A 13 -12.69 8.32 -16.52
N THR A 14 -11.61 7.98 -15.80
CA THR A 14 -10.79 9.00 -15.13
C THR A 14 -10.16 9.97 -16.14
N ALA A 15 -9.65 9.45 -17.26
CA ALA A 15 -9.08 10.29 -18.33
C ALA A 15 -10.13 11.16 -19.04
N ASP A 16 -11.39 10.71 -19.12
CA ASP A 16 -12.49 11.46 -19.71
C ASP A 16 -12.97 12.63 -18.83
N TYR A 17 -12.89 12.48 -17.51
CA TYR A 17 -13.40 13.47 -16.55
C TYR A 17 -12.33 14.38 -15.95
N PHE A 18 -11.05 13.99 -16.00
CA PHE A 18 -9.94 14.74 -15.44
C PHE A 18 -8.85 15.00 -16.48
N ASP A 19 -8.21 16.14 -16.40
CA ASP A 19 -7.04 16.46 -17.23
C ASP A 19 -5.81 15.73 -16.69
N LEU A 20 -5.62 14.49 -17.13
CA LEU A 20 -4.49 13.68 -16.71
C LEU A 20 -3.19 14.18 -17.34
N ARG A 21 -2.23 14.52 -16.51
CA ARG A 21 -0.88 14.88 -16.96
C ARG A 21 -0.24 13.71 -17.71
N LYS A 22 0.51 14.01 -18.76
CA LYS A 22 1.24 12.99 -19.55
C LYS A 22 2.27 12.22 -18.74
N ASP A 23 2.78 12.80 -17.66
CA ASP A 23 3.75 12.24 -16.74
C ASP A 23 3.09 11.75 -15.42
N ALA A 24 1.78 11.54 -15.39
CA ALA A 24 1.08 11.05 -14.20
C ALA A 24 1.64 9.71 -13.74
N GLU A 25 1.86 9.56 -12.43
CA GLU A 25 2.09 8.26 -11.82
C GLU A 25 0.74 7.55 -11.68
N ILE A 26 0.61 6.39 -12.31
CA ILE A 26 -0.58 5.54 -12.23
C ILE A 26 -0.15 4.21 -11.63
N THR A 27 -0.46 4.04 -10.35
CA THR A 27 -0.10 2.86 -9.57
C THR A 27 -1.28 1.92 -9.41
N ILE A 28 -1.03 0.61 -9.49
CA ILE A 28 -1.96 -0.42 -9.06
C ILE A 28 -1.31 -1.33 -8.02
N GLU A 29 -2.07 -1.63 -6.96
CA GLU A 29 -1.68 -2.59 -5.93
C GLU A 29 -2.21 -3.98 -6.29
N ILE A 30 -1.35 -4.98 -6.14
CA ILE A 30 -1.61 -6.34 -6.58
C ILE A 30 -1.25 -7.34 -5.49
N ASN A 31 -2.16 -8.27 -5.21
CA ASN A 31 -1.84 -9.43 -4.38
C ASN A 31 -1.20 -10.52 -5.27
N PRO A 32 -0.07 -11.12 -4.84
CA PRO A 32 0.57 -12.21 -5.56
C PRO A 32 -0.40 -13.37 -5.87
N GLY A 33 -0.20 -14.03 -7.02
CA GLY A 33 -1.05 -15.13 -7.46
C GLY A 33 -2.40 -14.71 -8.07
N THR A 34 -2.64 -13.40 -8.26
CA THR A 34 -3.92 -12.91 -8.82
C THR A 34 -3.79 -12.34 -10.23
N LEU A 35 -2.58 -12.36 -10.78
CA LEU A 35 -2.28 -11.87 -12.11
C LEU A 35 -2.48 -12.95 -13.19
N ASP A 36 -2.84 -12.49 -14.36
CA ASP A 36 -2.76 -13.17 -15.63
C ASP A 36 -2.28 -12.19 -16.72
N GLU A 37 -1.93 -12.70 -17.88
CA GLU A 37 -1.40 -11.90 -19.00
C GLU A 37 -2.40 -10.83 -19.46
N HIS A 38 -3.66 -11.19 -19.57
CA HIS A 38 -4.72 -10.28 -20.00
C HIS A 38 -4.90 -9.07 -19.04
N LYS A 39 -4.83 -9.30 -17.72
CA LYS A 39 -4.86 -8.20 -16.75
C LYS A 39 -3.69 -7.24 -16.93
N LEU A 40 -2.49 -7.77 -17.11
CA LEU A 40 -1.30 -6.96 -17.33
C LEU A 40 -1.38 -6.14 -18.63
N GLU A 41 -1.96 -6.70 -19.68
CA GLU A 41 -2.27 -5.97 -20.92
C GLU A 41 -3.25 -4.82 -20.67
N CYS A 42 -4.39 -5.08 -20.00
CA CYS A 42 -5.36 -4.05 -19.64
C CYS A 42 -4.73 -2.94 -18.79
N TYR A 43 -3.86 -3.27 -17.84
CA TYR A 43 -3.18 -2.27 -17.01
C TYR A 43 -2.25 -1.39 -17.84
N ARG A 44 -1.50 -1.97 -18.77
CA ARG A 44 -0.65 -1.20 -19.69
C ARG A 44 -1.45 -0.32 -20.62
N GLU A 45 -2.53 -0.82 -21.20
CA GLU A 45 -3.43 -0.07 -22.07
C GLU A 45 -4.06 1.12 -21.31
N GLY A 46 -4.43 0.91 -20.05
CA GLY A 46 -4.93 1.95 -19.15
C GLY A 46 -3.88 2.96 -18.69
N GLY A 47 -2.60 2.78 -19.07
CA GLY A 47 -1.52 3.71 -18.72
C GLY A 47 -0.89 3.47 -17.35
N VAL A 48 -1.17 2.34 -16.68
CA VAL A 48 -0.49 1.97 -15.43
C VAL A 48 1.01 1.92 -15.70
N ASN A 49 1.78 2.65 -14.89
CA ASN A 49 3.24 2.75 -15.04
C ASN A 49 4.02 2.38 -13.77
N ARG A 50 3.32 2.08 -12.67
CA ARG A 50 3.89 1.60 -11.41
C ARG A 50 3.04 0.44 -10.87
N ILE A 51 3.70 -0.64 -10.46
CA ILE A 51 3.07 -1.82 -9.84
C ILE A 51 3.54 -1.93 -8.39
N SER A 52 2.62 -2.13 -7.44
CA SER A 52 2.93 -2.48 -6.06
C SER A 52 2.51 -3.92 -5.77
N LEU A 53 3.46 -4.77 -5.36
CA LEU A 53 3.23 -6.18 -5.05
C LEU A 53 3.31 -6.42 -3.54
N GLY A 54 2.21 -6.86 -2.95
CA GLY A 54 2.09 -7.12 -1.52
C GLY A 54 2.69 -8.46 -1.11
N LEU A 55 4.02 -8.58 -1.03
CA LEU A 55 4.70 -9.79 -0.56
C LEU A 55 4.50 -10.01 0.94
N GLN A 56 4.77 -9.01 1.75
CA GLN A 56 4.75 -8.95 3.21
C GLN A 56 5.92 -9.73 3.88
N SER A 57 6.14 -10.99 3.56
CA SER A 57 7.26 -11.82 4.02
C SER A 57 7.67 -12.84 2.96
N SER A 58 8.93 -13.25 2.97
CA SER A 58 9.43 -14.39 2.17
C SER A 58 9.38 -15.74 2.89
N ASP A 59 8.79 -15.77 4.07
CA ASP A 59 8.55 -16.97 4.86
C ASP A 59 7.06 -17.34 4.79
N ASP A 60 6.75 -18.52 4.25
CA ASP A 60 5.38 -18.98 4.05
C ASP A 60 4.63 -19.21 5.36
N TRP A 61 5.33 -19.46 6.47
CA TRP A 61 4.71 -19.56 7.78
C TRP A 61 4.26 -18.18 8.29
N GLU A 62 5.08 -17.14 8.13
CA GLU A 62 4.73 -15.76 8.45
C GLU A 62 3.53 -15.29 7.58
N LEU A 63 3.52 -15.64 6.28
CA LEU A 63 2.39 -15.35 5.39
C LEU A 63 1.09 -15.99 5.88
N LYS A 64 1.14 -17.25 6.33
CA LYS A 64 -0.04 -17.94 6.92
C LYS A 64 -0.55 -17.27 8.18
N ILE A 65 0.32 -16.78 9.05
CA ILE A 65 -0.06 -16.03 10.26
C ILE A 65 -0.82 -14.76 9.89
N LEU A 66 -0.37 -14.06 8.84
CA LEU A 66 -1.06 -12.88 8.29
C LEU A 66 -2.38 -13.22 7.58
N GLY A 67 -2.73 -14.49 7.44
CA GLY A 67 -3.90 -14.92 6.66
C GLY A 67 -3.72 -14.77 5.15
N ARG A 68 -2.48 -14.65 4.66
CA ARG A 68 -2.21 -14.58 3.23
C ARG A 68 -2.40 -15.95 2.58
N ILE A 69 -3.02 -15.95 1.40
CA ILE A 69 -3.29 -17.18 0.64
C ILE A 69 -2.15 -17.53 -0.34
N HIS A 70 -1.28 -16.57 -0.65
CA HIS A 70 -0.14 -16.75 -1.53
C HIS A 70 1.10 -17.23 -0.77
N THR A 71 2.00 -17.88 -1.49
CA THR A 71 3.34 -18.28 -1.03
C THR A 71 4.40 -17.35 -1.60
N TYR A 72 5.64 -17.48 -1.11
CA TYR A 72 6.78 -16.77 -1.71
C TYR A 72 6.99 -17.14 -3.19
N ASP A 73 6.75 -18.40 -3.57
CA ASP A 73 6.83 -18.83 -4.97
C ASP A 73 5.73 -18.20 -5.84
N ASP A 74 4.53 -17.97 -5.32
CA ASP A 74 3.46 -17.24 -6.02
C ASP A 74 3.86 -15.79 -6.25
N PHE A 75 4.53 -15.18 -5.28
CA PHE A 75 5.09 -13.84 -5.43
C PHE A 75 6.17 -13.79 -6.50
N LEU A 76 7.11 -14.71 -6.51
CA LEU A 76 8.17 -14.76 -7.53
C LEU A 76 7.58 -14.87 -8.95
N ARG A 77 6.60 -15.77 -9.14
CA ARG A 77 5.90 -15.87 -10.42
C ARG A 77 5.21 -14.56 -10.82
N SER A 78 4.52 -13.93 -9.89
CA SER A 78 3.85 -12.64 -10.13
C SER A 78 4.84 -11.54 -10.48
N TYR A 79 5.97 -11.48 -9.76
CA TYR A 79 7.05 -10.53 -10.03
C TYR A 79 7.65 -10.70 -11.42
N GLU A 80 7.92 -11.94 -11.83
CA GLU A 80 8.41 -12.28 -13.18
C GLU A 80 7.41 -11.88 -14.26
N GLN A 81 6.11 -12.19 -14.08
CA GLN A 81 5.04 -11.79 -15.01
C GLN A 81 5.00 -10.27 -15.19
N VAL A 82 5.08 -9.50 -14.12
CA VAL A 82 5.12 -8.03 -14.14
C VAL A 82 6.33 -7.53 -14.93
N ARG A 83 7.51 -8.13 -14.69
CA ARG A 83 8.74 -7.76 -15.42
C ARG A 83 8.67 -8.14 -16.91
N MET A 84 8.18 -9.32 -17.23
CA MET A 84 7.98 -9.76 -18.63
C MET A 84 6.97 -8.89 -19.37
N ALA A 85 5.93 -8.41 -18.70
CA ALA A 85 4.99 -7.43 -19.25
C ALA A 85 5.61 -6.02 -19.45
N GLY A 86 6.88 -5.81 -19.06
CA GLY A 86 7.65 -4.60 -19.34
C GLY A 86 7.44 -3.47 -18.31
N PHE A 87 6.93 -3.76 -17.11
CA PHE A 87 6.89 -2.79 -16.03
C PHE A 87 8.29 -2.62 -15.42
N SER A 88 8.79 -1.39 -15.44
CA SER A 88 10.11 -1.00 -14.94
C SER A 88 10.08 -0.22 -13.62
N ASN A 89 8.90 0.07 -13.09
CA ASN A 89 8.71 0.67 -11.77
C ASN A 89 7.86 -0.27 -10.92
N VAL A 90 8.54 -1.08 -10.11
CA VAL A 90 7.90 -2.09 -9.26
C VAL A 90 8.25 -1.85 -7.82
N ASN A 91 7.22 -1.75 -6.98
CA ASN A 91 7.31 -1.75 -5.53
C ASN A 91 7.05 -3.14 -4.97
N VAL A 92 7.74 -3.48 -3.89
CA VAL A 92 7.47 -4.66 -3.07
C VAL A 92 7.16 -4.22 -1.65
N ASP A 93 5.98 -4.59 -1.15
CA ASP A 93 5.57 -4.29 0.22
C ASP A 93 6.02 -5.41 1.16
N LEU A 94 6.68 -5.02 2.25
CA LEU A 94 7.20 -5.89 3.30
C LEU A 94 6.66 -5.45 4.65
N MET A 95 6.43 -6.41 5.53
CA MET A 95 5.92 -6.17 6.89
C MET A 95 6.84 -6.81 7.92
N SER A 96 7.42 -5.97 8.79
CA SER A 96 8.20 -6.40 9.95
C SER A 96 7.35 -6.52 11.21
N ALA A 97 7.95 -7.00 12.27
CA ALA A 97 7.33 -7.19 13.58
C ALA A 97 6.10 -8.13 13.57
N LEU A 98 6.10 -9.12 12.69
CA LEU A 98 5.05 -10.14 12.63
C LEU A 98 5.09 -11.06 13.85
N PRO A 99 3.96 -11.64 14.27
CA PRO A 99 3.95 -12.61 15.36
C PRO A 99 4.91 -13.78 15.09
N GLY A 100 5.84 -14.00 16.00
CA GLY A 100 6.88 -15.03 15.90
C GLY A 100 8.02 -14.72 14.93
N GLN A 101 8.01 -13.58 14.27
CA GLN A 101 9.10 -13.14 13.41
C GLN A 101 10.36 -12.85 14.25
N THR A 102 11.51 -13.26 13.76
CA THR A 102 12.82 -12.99 14.36
C THR A 102 13.63 -12.05 13.49
N LEU A 103 14.66 -11.42 14.06
CA LEU A 103 15.57 -10.58 13.28
C LEU A 103 16.20 -11.37 12.12
N ASP A 104 16.59 -12.62 12.33
CA ASP A 104 17.17 -13.49 11.28
C ASP A 104 16.16 -13.79 10.16
N SER A 105 14.87 -14.06 10.46
CA SER A 105 13.85 -14.29 9.42
C SER A 105 13.56 -13.00 8.64
N TRP A 106 13.55 -11.85 9.32
CA TRP A 106 13.40 -10.55 8.67
C TRP A 106 14.57 -10.23 7.74
N GLU A 107 15.82 -10.40 8.19
CA GLU A 107 16.99 -10.23 7.33
C GLU A 107 16.98 -11.14 6.11
N LYS A 108 16.54 -12.39 6.25
CA LYS A 108 16.38 -13.32 5.12
C LYS A 108 15.37 -12.79 4.11
N THR A 109 14.26 -12.24 4.56
CA THR A 109 13.26 -11.61 3.71
C THR A 109 13.85 -10.42 2.95
N LEU A 110 14.54 -9.51 3.64
CA LEU A 110 15.21 -8.38 3.02
C LEU A 110 16.24 -8.84 1.96
N LYS A 111 17.11 -9.79 2.29
CA LYS A 111 18.12 -10.34 1.36
C LYS A 111 17.48 -10.87 0.08
N LYS A 112 16.42 -11.68 0.20
CA LYS A 112 15.71 -12.24 -0.96
C LYS A 112 15.10 -11.15 -1.85
N VAL A 113 14.48 -10.13 -1.27
CA VAL A 113 13.88 -9.03 -2.03
C VAL A 113 14.93 -8.13 -2.68
N LEU A 114 16.00 -7.80 -1.96
CA LEU A 114 17.11 -7.00 -2.50
C LEU A 114 17.80 -7.68 -3.71
N MET A 115 17.86 -9.02 -3.72
CA MET A 115 18.37 -9.78 -4.89
C MET A 115 17.50 -9.62 -6.14
N LEU A 116 16.19 -9.39 -5.99
CA LEU A 116 15.26 -9.14 -7.11
C LEU A 116 15.43 -7.73 -7.70
N ARG A 117 16.06 -6.83 -6.94
CA ARG A 117 16.37 -5.46 -7.34
C ARG A 117 15.14 -4.68 -7.81
N PRO A 118 14.02 -4.63 -7.05
CA PRO A 118 12.91 -3.74 -7.39
C PRO A 118 13.36 -2.28 -7.36
N GLU A 119 12.60 -1.38 -7.97
CA GLU A 119 12.89 0.06 -7.95
C GLU A 119 12.51 0.70 -6.61
N HIS A 120 11.53 0.11 -5.92
CA HIS A 120 10.97 0.62 -4.68
C HIS A 120 10.67 -0.52 -3.70
N ILE A 121 10.84 -0.28 -2.41
CA ILE A 121 10.49 -1.21 -1.33
C ILE A 121 9.79 -0.42 -0.23
N SER A 122 8.57 -0.84 0.13
CA SER A 122 7.87 -0.37 1.32
C SER A 122 8.12 -1.38 2.44
N ALA A 123 8.73 -0.96 3.54
CA ALA A 123 9.03 -1.82 4.68
C ALA A 123 8.49 -1.17 5.96
N TYR A 124 7.36 -1.65 6.44
CA TYR A 124 6.65 -1.10 7.61
C TYR A 124 6.42 -2.16 8.67
N SER A 125 6.36 -1.74 9.94
CA SER A 125 6.00 -2.61 11.06
C SER A 125 4.51 -2.90 11.07
N LEU A 126 4.14 -4.10 11.55
CA LEU A 126 2.76 -4.46 11.80
C LEU A 126 2.12 -3.53 12.83
N ILE A 127 1.03 -2.88 12.46
CA ILE A 127 0.20 -2.08 13.37
C ILE A 127 -1.04 -2.90 13.71
N ILE A 128 -1.35 -3.03 15.00
CA ILE A 128 -2.54 -3.72 15.49
C ILE A 128 -3.69 -2.72 15.58
N GLU A 129 -4.56 -2.74 14.59
CA GLU A 129 -5.70 -1.82 14.51
C GLU A 129 -6.95 -2.39 15.17
N GLU A 130 -7.66 -1.55 15.92
CA GLU A 130 -8.92 -1.88 16.58
C GLU A 130 -9.98 -2.34 15.55
N GLY A 131 -10.80 -3.31 15.92
CA GLY A 131 -11.80 -3.90 15.02
C GLY A 131 -11.27 -4.96 14.04
N THR A 132 -9.97 -5.30 14.11
CA THR A 132 -9.38 -6.37 13.30
C THR A 132 -9.25 -7.68 14.07
N PRO A 133 -9.22 -8.86 13.39
CA PRO A 133 -8.92 -10.14 14.05
C PRO A 133 -7.57 -10.16 14.77
N PHE A 134 -6.59 -9.36 14.30
CA PHE A 134 -5.31 -9.20 14.99
C PHE A 134 -5.47 -8.45 16.32
N TYR A 135 -6.32 -7.42 16.37
CA TYR A 135 -6.62 -6.72 17.61
C TYR A 135 -7.31 -7.62 18.65
N GLU A 136 -8.24 -8.47 18.21
CA GLU A 136 -8.88 -9.46 19.10
C GLU A 136 -7.85 -10.43 19.69
N ARG A 137 -6.79 -10.74 18.96
CA ARG A 137 -5.77 -11.72 19.35
C ARG A 137 -4.58 -11.11 20.09
N TYR A 138 -4.13 -9.93 19.71
CA TYR A 138 -2.89 -9.29 20.19
C TYR A 138 -3.12 -7.92 20.85
N GLY A 139 -4.30 -7.33 20.72
CA GLY A 139 -4.64 -6.07 21.36
C GLY A 139 -4.84 -6.19 22.87
N ASN A 140 -4.91 -5.05 23.56
CA ASN A 140 -5.21 -4.96 25.00
C ASN A 140 -4.29 -5.79 25.91
N GLY A 141 -3.01 -5.98 25.53
CA GLY A 141 -2.05 -6.73 26.34
C GLY A 141 -2.30 -8.23 26.41
N GLN A 142 -3.06 -8.80 25.49
CA GLN A 142 -3.30 -10.24 25.40
C GLN A 142 -2.00 -10.97 25.07
N LYS A 143 -1.75 -12.07 25.81
CA LYS A 143 -0.61 -12.96 25.54
C LYS A 143 -1.04 -14.02 24.51
N ALA A 144 -0.92 -13.69 23.23
CA ALA A 144 -1.20 -14.62 22.15
C ALA A 144 0.06 -15.41 21.75
N PHE A 145 -0.14 -16.52 21.07
CA PHE A 145 0.94 -17.33 20.49
C PHE A 145 0.72 -17.50 18.99
N PRO A 146 1.77 -17.34 18.17
CA PRO A 146 3.11 -16.88 18.55
C PRO A 146 3.08 -15.42 19.05
N PRO A 147 4.02 -15.01 19.93
CA PRO A 147 4.06 -13.65 20.47
C PRO A 147 4.52 -12.66 19.40
N LEU A 148 4.19 -11.40 19.58
CA LEU A 148 4.84 -10.31 18.85
C LEU A 148 6.30 -10.17 19.30
N PRO A 149 7.21 -9.72 18.43
CA PRO A 149 8.55 -9.29 18.85
C PRO A 149 8.45 -8.22 19.93
N ASP A 150 9.45 -8.13 20.80
CA ASP A 150 9.56 -7.04 21.75
C ASP A 150 10.03 -5.73 21.05
N GLU A 151 9.89 -4.61 21.75
CA GLU A 151 10.22 -3.28 21.21
C GLU A 151 11.71 -3.17 20.80
N ASP A 152 12.61 -3.86 21.49
CA ASP A 152 14.03 -3.83 21.14
C ASP A 152 14.29 -4.59 19.83
N THR A 153 13.69 -5.75 19.66
CA THR A 153 13.75 -6.52 18.42
C THR A 153 13.13 -5.76 17.25
N GLU A 154 11.98 -5.12 17.45
CA GLU A 154 11.36 -4.27 16.41
C GLU A 154 12.25 -3.11 16.01
N ARG A 155 12.88 -2.44 16.99
CA ARG A 155 13.85 -1.37 16.74
C ARG A 155 15.07 -1.87 15.95
N GLU A 156 15.58 -3.06 16.29
CA GLU A 156 16.67 -3.68 15.54
C GLU A 156 16.27 -4.00 14.10
N MET A 157 15.06 -4.55 13.88
CA MET A 157 14.53 -4.78 12.52
C MET A 157 14.51 -3.48 11.70
N TYR A 158 14.05 -2.38 12.30
CA TYR A 158 14.06 -1.07 11.63
C TYR A 158 15.47 -0.59 11.25
N HIS A 159 16.43 -0.71 12.16
CA HIS A 159 17.82 -0.31 11.90
C HIS A 159 18.50 -1.19 10.85
N VAL A 160 18.32 -2.49 10.92
CA VAL A 160 18.83 -3.45 9.93
C VAL A 160 18.23 -3.17 8.55
N THR A 161 16.92 -2.91 8.49
CA THR A 161 16.26 -2.54 7.23
C THR A 161 16.97 -1.35 6.59
N ARG A 162 17.14 -0.26 7.33
CA ARG A 162 17.81 0.94 6.83
C ARG A 162 19.23 0.64 6.32
N THR A 163 20.03 -0.05 7.10
CA THR A 163 21.42 -0.37 6.75
C THR A 163 21.49 -1.21 5.47
N MET A 164 20.71 -2.27 5.41
CA MET A 164 20.70 -3.16 4.23
C MET A 164 20.18 -2.46 2.97
N MET A 165 19.18 -1.59 3.07
CA MET A 165 18.69 -0.80 1.95
C MET A 165 19.77 0.16 1.43
N GLU A 166 20.41 0.92 2.32
CA GLU A 166 21.51 1.86 1.97
C GLU A 166 22.69 1.15 1.30
N GLU A 167 23.11 -0.01 1.81
CA GLU A 167 24.19 -0.84 1.22
C GLU A 167 23.87 -1.34 -0.19
N HIS A 168 22.58 -1.48 -0.52
CA HIS A 168 22.11 -1.93 -1.84
C HIS A 168 21.68 -0.79 -2.77
N GLY A 169 21.95 0.47 -2.39
CA GLY A 169 21.73 1.65 -3.21
C GLY A 169 20.29 2.16 -3.20
N TYR A 170 19.52 1.83 -2.16
CA TYR A 170 18.23 2.45 -1.89
C TYR A 170 18.41 3.56 -0.86
N HIS A 171 17.73 4.68 -1.08
CA HIS A 171 17.61 5.73 -0.07
C HIS A 171 16.22 5.76 0.53
N ARG A 172 16.14 6.07 1.80
CA ARG A 172 14.87 6.30 2.47
C ARG A 172 14.41 7.73 2.21
N TYR A 173 13.19 7.92 1.69
CA TYR A 173 12.63 9.23 1.42
C TYR A 173 11.48 9.63 2.37
N GLU A 174 10.94 8.66 3.13
CA GLU A 174 10.02 8.86 4.25
C GLU A 174 10.18 7.70 5.26
N ILE A 175 9.26 7.53 6.22
CA ILE A 175 9.44 6.63 7.38
C ILE A 175 9.64 5.18 6.97
N SER A 176 8.83 4.67 6.02
CA SER A 176 8.73 3.25 5.67
C SER A 176 9.14 2.93 4.23
N ASN A 177 9.37 3.96 3.40
CA ASN A 177 9.58 3.76 1.98
C ASN A 177 11.02 4.05 1.55
N TYR A 178 11.56 3.11 0.78
CA TYR A 178 12.90 3.11 0.25
C TYR A 178 12.86 2.94 -1.27
N CYS A 179 13.66 3.68 -2.00
CA CYS A 179 13.71 3.54 -3.45
C CYS A 179 15.10 3.81 -4.02
N ARG A 180 15.30 3.45 -5.27
CA ARG A 180 16.40 3.96 -6.07
C ARG A 180 16.08 5.38 -6.50
N SER A 181 17.09 6.18 -6.72
CA SER A 181 16.95 7.58 -7.12
C SER A 181 16.02 7.74 -8.33
N GLY A 182 15.01 8.59 -8.21
CA GLY A 182 14.00 8.87 -9.23
C GLY A 182 12.81 7.91 -9.25
N PHE A 183 12.68 7.02 -8.25
CA PHE A 183 11.56 6.10 -8.09
C PHE A 183 10.75 6.34 -6.80
N GLU A 184 10.88 7.53 -6.20
CA GLU A 184 10.04 7.94 -5.08
C GLU A 184 8.56 7.90 -5.51
N CYS A 185 7.71 7.26 -4.72
CA CYS A 185 6.27 7.23 -4.98
C CYS A 185 5.68 8.63 -4.81
N ARG A 186 5.21 9.23 -5.90
CA ARG A 186 4.67 10.61 -5.91
C ARG A 186 3.39 10.72 -5.09
N HIS A 187 2.60 9.65 -5.04
CA HIS A 187 1.41 9.59 -4.21
C HIS A 187 1.76 9.68 -2.72
N ASN A 188 2.75 8.89 -2.25
CA ASN A 188 3.20 8.93 -0.86
C ASN A 188 3.80 10.29 -0.51
N LEU A 189 4.67 10.83 -1.37
CA LEU A 189 5.23 12.18 -1.20
C LEU A 189 4.14 13.24 -1.13
N GLY A 190 3.05 13.08 -1.89
CA GLY A 190 1.91 13.98 -1.85
C GLY A 190 1.29 14.09 -0.45
N TYR A 191 1.14 12.98 0.26
CA TYR A 191 0.66 12.99 1.65
C TYR A 191 1.62 13.73 2.59
N TRP A 192 2.91 13.43 2.50
CA TRP A 192 3.96 14.06 3.33
C TRP A 192 4.16 15.55 3.05
N THR A 193 3.80 16.00 1.87
CA THR A 193 3.92 17.42 1.46
C THR A 193 2.59 18.17 1.47
N GLY A 194 1.51 17.54 1.98
CA GLY A 194 0.20 18.18 2.12
C GLY A 194 -0.50 18.46 0.79
N VAL A 195 -0.21 17.70 -0.26
CA VAL A 195 -0.92 17.81 -1.55
C VAL A 195 -2.37 17.35 -1.38
N GLU A 196 -3.30 18.12 -1.93
CA GLU A 196 -4.71 17.75 -1.95
C GLU A 196 -4.95 16.47 -2.75
N TYR A 197 -5.87 15.65 -2.28
CA TYR A 197 -6.23 14.39 -2.94
C TYR A 197 -7.72 14.11 -2.84
N LEU A 198 -8.24 13.49 -3.89
CA LEU A 198 -9.66 13.09 -4.00
C LEU A 198 -9.76 11.57 -4.03
N GLY A 199 -10.38 11.01 -3.00
CA GLY A 199 -10.71 9.59 -2.93
C GLY A 199 -12.01 9.28 -3.69
N LEU A 200 -11.96 8.25 -4.53
CA LEU A 200 -13.11 7.75 -5.28
C LEU A 200 -13.38 6.30 -4.87
N GLY A 201 -14.65 5.95 -4.71
CA GLY A 201 -15.07 4.60 -4.35
C GLY A 201 -15.38 4.41 -2.87
N LEU A 202 -15.66 3.16 -2.51
CA LEU A 202 -16.04 2.72 -1.17
C LEU A 202 -14.93 3.01 -0.15
N GLY A 203 -15.26 3.65 0.96
CA GLY A 203 -14.34 3.92 2.07
C GLY A 203 -13.21 4.91 1.76
N ALA A 204 -13.18 5.49 0.55
CA ALA A 204 -12.07 6.35 0.14
C ALA A 204 -12.05 7.68 0.89
N SER A 205 -10.86 8.06 1.37
CA SER A 205 -10.62 9.33 2.06
C SER A 205 -10.18 10.43 1.10
N SER A 206 -10.49 11.67 1.43
CA SER A 206 -10.14 12.86 0.65
C SER A 206 -9.65 13.99 1.53
N CYS A 207 -8.79 14.84 0.97
CA CYS A 207 -8.40 16.13 1.55
C CYS A 207 -8.40 17.17 0.44
N VAL A 208 -9.45 18.01 0.38
CA VAL A 208 -9.65 18.98 -0.70
C VAL A 208 -10.12 20.31 -0.10
N SER A 209 -9.49 21.40 -0.52
CA SER A 209 -9.83 22.78 -0.09
C SER A 209 -9.87 22.96 1.42
N GLY A 210 -9.02 22.22 2.14
CA GLY A 210 -8.96 22.23 3.60
C GLY A 210 -10.08 21.46 4.28
N PHE A 211 -10.81 20.62 3.57
CA PHE A 211 -11.77 19.69 4.13
C PHE A 211 -11.23 18.27 4.02
N ARG A 212 -11.31 17.51 5.13
CA ARG A 212 -11.15 16.07 5.15
C ARG A 212 -12.51 15.40 5.20
N PHE A 213 -12.69 14.36 4.44
CA PHE A 213 -13.92 13.55 4.45
C PHE A 213 -13.63 12.14 3.95
N LYS A 214 -14.48 11.21 4.36
CA LYS A 214 -14.48 9.83 3.86
C LYS A 214 -15.74 9.57 3.02
N LYS A 215 -15.68 8.55 2.19
CA LYS A 215 -16.85 7.94 1.57
C LYS A 215 -17.44 6.87 2.50
N GLU A 216 -18.71 6.51 2.25
CA GLU A 216 -19.39 5.39 2.93
C GLU A 216 -18.53 4.12 2.88
N GLU A 217 -18.37 3.45 4.02
CA GLU A 217 -17.55 2.24 4.16
C GLU A 217 -18.38 0.94 4.04
N ASN A 218 -19.69 1.01 4.29
CA ASN A 218 -20.56 -0.14 4.15
C ASN A 218 -20.96 -0.33 2.68
N LEU A 219 -20.53 -1.44 2.08
CA LEU A 219 -20.77 -1.74 0.67
C LEU A 219 -22.26 -1.69 0.28
N ARG A 220 -23.16 -2.24 1.12
CA ARG A 220 -24.59 -2.27 0.84
C ARG A 220 -25.16 -0.86 0.80
N THR A 221 -24.88 -0.06 1.83
CA THR A 221 -25.30 1.34 1.92
C THR A 221 -24.71 2.16 0.76
N TYR A 222 -23.44 1.93 0.41
CA TYR A 222 -22.81 2.58 -0.72
C TYR A 222 -23.55 2.31 -2.04
N LEU A 223 -23.88 1.05 -2.33
CA LEU A 223 -24.60 0.67 -3.54
C LEU A 223 -26.03 1.21 -3.59
N GLU A 224 -26.75 1.20 -2.46
CA GLU A 224 -28.09 1.76 -2.34
C GLU A 224 -28.07 3.29 -2.58
N GLN A 225 -27.09 4.00 -2.03
CA GLN A 225 -26.92 5.45 -2.18
C GLN A 225 -26.35 5.87 -3.53
N ALA A 226 -25.60 5.00 -4.22
CA ALA A 226 -25.05 5.31 -5.55
C ALA A 226 -26.13 5.61 -6.61
N SER A 227 -27.36 5.17 -6.36
CA SER A 227 -28.53 5.44 -7.22
C SER A 227 -29.45 6.55 -6.67
N ALA A 228 -29.07 7.21 -5.57
CA ALA A 228 -29.88 8.24 -4.94
C ALA A 228 -29.85 9.56 -5.73
N PRO A 229 -30.92 10.38 -5.69
CA PRO A 229 -30.98 11.64 -6.42
C PRO A 229 -29.93 12.66 -5.98
N ASP A 230 -29.45 12.59 -4.74
CA ASP A 230 -28.45 13.45 -4.14
C ASP A 230 -27.01 12.87 -4.23
N PHE A 231 -26.83 11.83 -5.05
CA PHE A 231 -25.49 11.34 -5.38
C PHE A 231 -24.62 12.47 -6.02
N PRO A 232 -23.33 12.63 -5.66
CA PRO A 232 -22.55 11.82 -4.71
C PRO A 232 -22.53 12.33 -3.26
N SER A 233 -23.26 13.39 -2.91
CA SER A 233 -23.19 14.04 -1.60
C SER A 233 -23.66 13.14 -0.45
N CYS A 234 -24.63 12.27 -0.71
CA CYS A 234 -25.10 11.29 0.26
C CYS A 234 -24.04 10.27 0.72
N LEU A 235 -22.97 10.11 -0.05
CA LEU A 235 -21.88 9.19 0.27
C LEU A 235 -20.81 9.77 1.21
N TYR A 236 -20.82 11.08 1.46
CA TYR A 236 -19.79 11.70 2.31
C TYR A 236 -20.05 11.44 3.79
N ARG A 237 -19.00 11.08 4.50
CA ARG A 237 -18.95 10.85 5.94
C ARG A 237 -17.82 11.64 6.56
N GLU A 238 -17.90 11.87 7.87
CA GLU A 238 -16.82 12.47 8.66
C GLU A 238 -16.26 13.77 8.06
N ILE A 239 -17.15 14.65 7.54
CA ILE A 239 -16.69 15.90 6.93
C ILE A 239 -16.14 16.81 8.04
N HIS A 240 -14.86 17.10 7.97
CA HIS A 240 -14.14 17.95 8.91
C HIS A 240 -13.38 19.05 8.15
N LYS A 241 -13.54 20.29 8.61
CA LYS A 241 -12.79 21.42 8.08
C LYS A 241 -11.56 21.64 8.94
N LEU A 242 -10.38 21.50 8.37
CA LEU A 242 -9.12 21.75 9.06
C LEU A 242 -9.01 23.22 9.45
N ASP A 243 -8.84 23.50 10.74
CA ASP A 243 -8.55 24.84 11.23
C ASP A 243 -7.05 25.19 11.08
N GLY A 244 -6.68 26.43 11.46
CA GLY A 244 -5.30 26.90 11.31
C GLY A 244 -4.32 26.20 12.24
N LYS A 245 -4.79 25.71 13.39
CA LYS A 245 -3.97 24.99 14.37
C LYS A 245 -3.71 23.55 13.88
N GLU A 246 -4.75 22.85 13.43
CA GLU A 246 -4.65 21.51 12.89
C GLU A 246 -3.72 21.46 11.68
N ARG A 247 -3.80 22.43 10.75
CA ARG A 247 -2.87 22.56 9.62
C ARG A 247 -1.42 22.76 10.08
N MET A 248 -1.21 23.53 11.14
CA MET A 248 0.12 23.77 11.68
C MET A 248 0.67 22.50 12.34
N GLU A 249 -0.17 21.76 13.08
CA GLU A 249 0.20 20.49 13.68
C GLU A 249 0.59 19.48 12.61
N GLU A 250 -0.18 19.37 11.51
CA GLU A 250 0.16 18.51 10.38
C GLU A 250 1.54 18.83 9.79
N VAL A 251 1.83 20.10 9.52
CA VAL A 251 3.15 20.54 9.01
C VAL A 251 4.30 20.20 9.97
N MET A 252 4.02 20.13 11.27
CA MET A 252 5.04 19.76 12.27
C MET A 252 5.26 18.25 12.36
N PHE A 253 4.26 17.42 11.99
CA PHE A 253 4.33 15.96 12.03
C PHE A 253 4.71 15.33 10.68
N LEU A 254 4.54 16.04 9.57
CA LEU A 254 4.94 15.63 8.23
C LEU A 254 6.35 16.15 7.89
#